data_ceac0c903c2aa0d79bd5f343f3ca69d4
#
_entry.id   ceac0c903c2aa0d79bd5f343f3ca69d4
#
_cell.length_a   1.000
_cell.length_b   1.000
_cell.length_c   1.000
_cell.angle_alpha   90.00
_cell.angle_beta   90.00
_cell.angle_gamma   90.00
#
_symmetry.space_group_name_H-M   'P 1'
#
loop_
_entity.id
_entity.type
_entity.pdbx_description
1 polymer ?
#
loop_
_entity_poly.entity_id
_entity_poly.type
_entity_poly.pdbx_seq_one_letter_code
_entity_poly.pdbx_strand_id
1 'polypeptide(L)'
;CWLIPVLIGFSLVSGKQTYYLLPELAGVAILIAAGLPRSNMFAGRSWGISGSLLLALVAFAFAVLLLLAPGWVADGRIETPAYIDLASASPWFAVAATLLGAILLLPTRSVLLSVATISTASIIATCLACMVFAQTLWPRFDLQPAASHIADLQKAGIDVAHFHVYENQFQFLGRLTRPLDVVHGGTLEAWV
;
A
#
# COMPACT_ATOMS: atom_id res chain seq x y z
N CYS A 1 24.31 -12.33 -11.49
CA CYS A 1 23.50 -11.26 -12.13
C CYS A 1 22.18 -11.79 -12.69
N TRP A 2 21.29 -12.28 -11.83
CA TRP A 2 19.94 -12.74 -12.24
C TRP A 2 18.95 -11.56 -12.44
N LEU A 3 19.23 -10.40 -11.83
CA LEU A 3 18.40 -9.18 -11.88
C LEU A 3 18.13 -8.72 -13.32
N ILE A 4 19.17 -8.74 -14.16
CA ILE A 4 19.04 -8.27 -15.56
C ILE A 4 18.11 -9.16 -16.39
N PRO A 5 18.24 -10.51 -16.40
CA PRO A 5 17.30 -11.37 -17.09
C PRO A 5 15.86 -11.22 -16.61
N VAL A 6 15.64 -11.06 -15.30
CA VAL A 6 14.30 -10.86 -14.74
C VAL A 6 13.71 -9.52 -15.17
N LEU A 7 14.44 -8.42 -15.10
CA LEU A 7 13.98 -7.12 -15.58
C LEU A 7 13.64 -7.13 -17.07
N ILE A 8 14.47 -7.79 -17.89
CA ILE A 8 14.19 -7.95 -19.33
C ILE A 8 12.91 -8.79 -19.53
N GLY A 9 12.82 -9.93 -18.84
CA GLY A 9 11.65 -10.81 -18.91
C GLY A 9 10.36 -10.07 -18.55
N PHE A 10 10.35 -9.35 -17.42
CA PHE A 10 9.19 -8.55 -17.02
C PHE A 10 8.89 -7.38 -17.95
N SER A 11 9.89 -6.85 -18.65
CA SER A 11 9.69 -5.78 -19.63
C SER A 11 8.92 -6.26 -20.85
N LEU A 12 8.98 -7.55 -21.17
CA LEU A 12 8.33 -8.16 -22.32
C LEU A 12 6.91 -8.65 -22.04
N VAL A 13 6.51 -8.80 -20.77
CA VAL A 13 5.18 -9.28 -20.39
C VAL A 13 4.16 -8.16 -20.48
N SER A 14 3.02 -8.40 -21.14
CA SER A 14 1.85 -7.53 -21.10
C SER A 14 1.07 -7.74 -19.79
N GLY A 15 0.50 -6.68 -19.19
CA GLY A 15 -0.20 -6.76 -17.91
C GLY A 15 0.72 -6.60 -16.69
N LYS A 16 1.68 -5.69 -16.79
CA LYS A 16 2.69 -5.39 -15.77
C LYS A 16 2.04 -4.91 -14.48
N GLN A 17 2.22 -5.67 -13.43
CA GLN A 17 1.86 -5.24 -12.08
C GLN A 17 3.15 -4.99 -11.31
N THR A 18 3.30 -3.78 -10.80
CA THR A 18 4.54 -3.31 -10.15
C THR A 18 4.97 -4.16 -8.96
N TYR A 19 4.04 -4.84 -8.30
CA TYR A 19 4.34 -5.72 -7.17
C TYR A 19 5.10 -6.99 -7.55
N TYR A 20 5.12 -7.42 -8.81
CA TYR A 20 5.96 -8.54 -9.24
C TYR A 20 7.45 -8.24 -9.15
N LEU A 21 7.83 -6.96 -9.10
CA LEU A 21 9.23 -6.54 -8.93
C LEU A 21 9.66 -6.44 -7.46
N LEU A 22 8.75 -6.62 -6.49
CA LEU A 22 9.10 -6.54 -5.07
C LEU A 22 10.23 -7.50 -4.65
N PRO A 23 10.28 -8.78 -5.09
CA PRO A 23 11.40 -9.66 -4.77
C PRO A 23 12.75 -9.16 -5.27
N GLU A 24 12.77 -8.41 -6.39
CA GLU A 24 13.97 -7.86 -6.98
C GLU A 24 14.59 -6.74 -6.14
N LEU A 25 13.78 -6.02 -5.37
CA LEU A 25 14.26 -4.98 -4.47
C LEU A 25 15.24 -5.54 -3.42
N ALA A 26 15.03 -6.77 -2.96
CA ALA A 26 15.96 -7.45 -2.06
C ALA A 26 17.31 -7.68 -2.73
N GLY A 27 17.32 -8.10 -4.00
CA GLY A 27 18.56 -8.27 -4.81
C GLY A 27 19.29 -6.96 -4.99
N VAL A 28 18.58 -5.86 -5.29
CA VAL A 28 19.15 -4.52 -5.39
C VAL A 28 19.76 -4.07 -4.07
N ALA A 29 19.05 -4.27 -2.95
CA ALA A 29 19.56 -3.92 -1.63
C ALA A 29 20.84 -4.66 -1.27
N ILE A 30 20.94 -5.96 -1.59
CA ILE A 30 22.16 -6.77 -1.40
C ILE A 30 23.32 -6.24 -2.25
N LEU A 31 23.07 -5.90 -3.52
CA LEU A 31 24.11 -5.35 -4.41
C LEU A 31 24.62 -4.00 -3.91
N ILE A 32 23.74 -3.13 -3.45
CA ILE A 32 24.11 -1.86 -2.83
C ILE A 32 24.95 -2.11 -1.58
N ALA A 33 24.48 -2.99 -0.67
CA ALA A 33 25.20 -3.32 0.56
C ALA A 33 26.58 -3.93 0.29
N ALA A 34 26.73 -4.78 -0.72
CA ALA A 34 28.02 -5.38 -1.11
C ALA A 34 28.99 -4.38 -1.75
N GLY A 35 28.48 -3.32 -2.39
CA GLY A 35 29.25 -2.24 -2.97
C GLY A 35 29.75 -1.20 -1.95
N LEU A 36 29.00 -1.00 -0.87
CA LEU A 36 29.28 0.02 0.15
C LEU A 36 30.69 -0.04 0.78
N PRO A 37 31.23 -1.22 1.18
CA PRO A 37 32.55 -1.28 1.83
C PRO A 37 33.72 -0.97 0.92
N ARG A 38 33.53 -1.03 -0.40
CA ARG A 38 34.60 -0.88 -1.41
C ARG A 38 34.76 0.54 -1.94
N SER A 39 33.78 1.37 -1.75
CA SER A 39 33.84 2.75 -2.23
C SER A 39 34.17 3.70 -1.09
N ASN A 40 35.35 4.34 -1.14
CA ASN A 40 35.71 5.49 -0.29
C ASN A 40 34.71 6.66 -0.47
N MET A 41 33.77 6.57 -1.41
CA MET A 41 32.71 7.53 -1.64
C MET A 41 31.77 7.70 -0.42
N PHE A 42 31.65 6.68 0.43
CA PHE A 42 30.82 6.73 1.64
C PHE A 42 31.55 7.12 2.92
N ALA A 43 32.85 7.43 2.83
CA ALA A 43 33.63 7.93 3.97
C ALA A 43 33.24 9.37 4.37
N GLY A 44 32.44 10.04 3.54
CA GLY A 44 31.93 11.38 3.84
C GLY A 44 30.64 11.33 4.68
N ARG A 45 30.68 11.98 5.83
CA ARG A 45 29.56 12.19 6.78
C ARG A 45 28.26 12.73 6.09
N SER A 46 28.35 13.27 4.89
CA SER A 46 27.28 13.95 4.17
C SER A 46 26.19 13.01 3.60
N TRP A 47 26.53 11.77 3.22
CA TRP A 47 25.57 10.87 2.57
C TRP A 47 24.51 10.29 3.52
N GLY A 48 24.92 9.91 4.74
CA GLY A 48 23.98 9.43 5.75
C GLY A 48 23.00 10.54 6.18
N ILE A 49 23.47 11.77 6.25
CA ILE A 49 22.64 12.94 6.59
C ILE A 49 21.63 13.22 5.49
N SER A 50 22.02 13.12 4.21
CA SER A 50 21.13 13.40 3.08
C SER A 50 19.98 12.39 2.99
N GLY A 51 20.25 11.09 3.17
CA GLY A 51 19.23 10.04 3.12
C GLY A 51 18.25 10.13 4.27
N SER A 52 18.73 10.34 5.49
CA SER A 52 17.88 10.50 6.68
C SER A 52 17.06 11.79 6.61
N LEU A 53 17.63 12.88 6.11
CA LEU A 53 16.93 14.15 5.95
C LEU A 53 15.77 14.02 4.95
N LEU A 54 16.00 13.36 3.80
CA LEU A 54 14.95 13.14 2.81
C LEU A 54 13.79 12.34 3.41
N LEU A 55 14.10 11.24 4.10
CA LEU A 55 13.08 10.40 4.71
C LEU A 55 12.36 11.14 5.86
N ALA A 56 13.06 11.96 6.63
CA ALA A 56 12.47 12.82 7.65
C ALA A 56 11.50 13.84 7.05
N LEU A 57 11.88 14.49 5.94
CA LEU A 57 11.00 15.42 5.23
C LEU A 57 9.74 14.72 4.71
N VAL A 58 9.88 13.51 4.15
CA VAL A 58 8.71 12.71 3.73
C VAL A 58 7.81 12.37 4.92
N ALA A 59 8.38 11.98 6.07
CA ALA A 59 7.61 11.68 7.28
C ALA A 59 6.87 12.91 7.80
N PHE A 60 7.51 14.09 7.83
CA PHE A 60 6.86 15.34 8.22
C PHE A 60 5.78 15.77 7.22
N ALA A 61 6.04 15.67 5.91
CA ALA A 61 5.04 15.98 4.89
C ALA A 61 3.81 15.07 5.02
N PHE A 62 4.02 13.79 5.29
CA PHE A 62 2.94 12.82 5.55
C PHE A 62 2.16 13.18 6.83
N ALA A 63 2.85 13.55 7.91
CA ALA A 63 2.20 14.01 9.15
C ALA A 63 1.34 15.26 8.92
N VAL A 64 1.87 16.26 8.19
CA VAL A 64 1.14 17.49 7.84
C VAL A 64 -0.07 17.15 6.98
N LEU A 65 0.08 16.26 6.00
CA LEU A 65 -1.03 15.82 5.16
C LEU A 65 -2.15 15.19 6.00
N LEU A 66 -1.81 14.27 6.91
CA LEU A 66 -2.80 13.62 7.78
C LEU A 66 -3.53 14.60 8.70
N LEU A 67 -2.88 15.69 9.12
CA LEU A 67 -3.49 16.70 9.98
C LEU A 67 -4.36 17.69 9.20
N LEU A 68 -3.94 18.10 8.00
CA LEU A 68 -4.61 19.16 7.24
C LEU A 68 -5.62 18.64 6.23
N ALA A 69 -5.40 17.47 5.64
CA ALA A 69 -6.26 16.95 4.59
C ALA A 69 -7.73 16.77 5.01
N PRO A 70 -8.07 16.28 6.22
CA PRO A 70 -9.46 16.22 6.65
C PRO A 70 -10.16 17.56 6.64
N GLY A 71 -9.48 18.63 7.09
CA GLY A 71 -9.99 19.99 7.06
C GLY A 71 -10.18 20.52 5.63
N TRP A 72 -9.22 20.27 4.75
CA TRP A 72 -9.31 20.70 3.34
C TRP A 72 -10.46 20.03 2.59
N VAL A 73 -10.74 18.75 2.91
CA VAL A 73 -11.89 18.03 2.36
C VAL A 73 -13.20 18.60 2.91
N ALA A 74 -13.26 18.87 4.22
CA ALA A 74 -14.44 19.46 4.86
C ALA A 74 -14.75 20.87 4.31
N ASP A 75 -13.71 21.65 4.01
CA ASP A 75 -13.82 23.00 3.43
C ASP A 75 -14.11 22.99 1.91
N GLY A 76 -14.19 21.82 1.27
CA GLY A 76 -14.37 21.67 -0.18
C GLY A 76 -13.18 22.15 -1.01
N ARG A 77 -11.99 22.32 -0.42
CA ARG A 77 -10.77 22.73 -1.13
C ARG A 77 -10.17 21.61 -1.96
N ILE A 78 -10.43 20.36 -1.56
CA ILE A 78 -9.98 19.16 -2.25
C ILE A 78 -11.19 18.24 -2.38
N GLU A 79 -11.50 17.85 -3.61
CA GLU A 79 -12.46 16.79 -3.88
C GLU A 79 -11.74 15.46 -3.77
N THR A 80 -12.12 14.67 -2.77
CA THR A 80 -11.64 13.29 -2.67
C THR A 80 -12.66 12.34 -3.31
N PRO A 81 -12.20 11.29 -3.99
CA PRO A 81 -13.10 10.22 -4.41
C PRO A 81 -13.91 9.69 -3.22
N ALA A 82 -15.18 9.35 -3.44
CA ALA A 82 -16.10 8.92 -2.37
C ALA A 82 -15.62 7.68 -1.60
N TYR A 83 -14.63 6.96 -2.13
CA TYR A 83 -14.03 5.79 -1.48
C TYR A 83 -12.89 6.12 -0.52
N ILE A 84 -12.44 7.39 -0.43
CA ILE A 84 -11.38 7.83 0.48
C ILE A 84 -12.01 8.63 1.62
N ASP A 85 -11.99 8.05 2.83
CA ASP A 85 -12.44 8.73 4.03
C ASP A 85 -11.24 9.17 4.88
N LEU A 86 -10.69 10.34 4.55
CA LEU A 86 -9.57 10.91 5.30
C LEU A 86 -9.94 11.32 6.72
N ALA A 87 -11.22 11.57 7.00
CA ALA A 87 -11.66 11.95 8.33
C ALA A 87 -11.59 10.78 9.32
N SER A 88 -11.60 9.53 8.83
CA SER A 88 -11.44 8.34 9.65
C SER A 88 -10.00 8.10 10.11
N ALA A 89 -9.01 8.78 9.52
CA ALA A 89 -7.61 8.61 9.88
C ALA A 89 -7.35 9.10 11.31
N SER A 90 -6.87 8.21 12.17
CA SER A 90 -6.53 8.57 13.55
C SER A 90 -5.40 9.60 13.61
N PRO A 91 -5.52 10.70 14.38
CA PRO A 91 -4.48 11.71 14.53
C PRO A 91 -3.17 11.15 15.12
N TRP A 92 -3.21 10.01 15.79
CA TRP A 92 -2.02 9.33 16.30
C TRP A 92 -1.03 8.94 15.20
N PHE A 93 -1.49 8.72 13.96
CA PHE A 93 -0.59 8.45 12.85
C PHE A 93 0.25 9.68 12.49
N ALA A 94 -0.31 10.88 12.58
CA ALA A 94 0.45 12.10 12.36
C ALA A 94 1.50 12.31 13.47
N VAL A 95 1.15 12.00 14.73
CA VAL A 95 2.10 12.03 15.86
C VAL A 95 3.23 11.01 15.63
N ALA A 96 2.89 9.78 15.27
CA ALA A 96 3.89 8.73 15.00
C ALA A 96 4.81 9.09 13.82
N ALA A 97 4.27 9.65 12.73
CA ALA A 97 5.06 10.11 11.59
C ALA A 97 5.98 11.28 11.97
N THR A 98 5.51 12.21 12.81
CA THR A 98 6.33 13.33 13.31
C THR A 98 7.47 12.82 14.17
N LEU A 99 7.21 11.89 15.09
CA LEU A 99 8.25 11.29 15.94
C LEU A 99 9.28 10.52 15.10
N LEU A 100 8.82 9.80 14.09
CA LEU A 100 9.71 9.10 13.17
C LEU A 100 10.62 10.07 12.42
N GLY A 101 10.08 11.17 11.91
CA GLY A 101 10.85 12.24 11.28
C GLY A 101 11.86 12.85 12.23
N ALA A 102 11.48 13.12 13.49
CA ALA A 102 12.39 13.65 14.50
C ALA A 102 13.55 12.70 14.85
N ILE A 103 13.27 11.40 14.96
CA ILE A 103 14.29 10.36 15.20
C ILE A 103 15.30 10.31 14.05
N LEU A 104 14.84 10.44 12.82
CA LEU A 104 15.70 10.44 11.62
C LEU A 104 16.63 11.66 11.53
N LEU A 105 16.32 12.76 12.22
CA LEU A 105 17.18 13.95 12.30
C LEU A 105 18.27 13.82 13.37
N LEU A 106 18.21 12.80 14.24
CA LEU A 106 19.24 12.59 15.25
C LEU A 106 20.57 12.20 14.58
N PRO A 107 21.69 12.81 15.00
CA PRO A 107 22.99 12.51 14.42
C PRO A 107 23.41 11.09 14.79
N THR A 108 23.71 10.29 13.77
CA THR A 108 24.26 8.94 13.95
C THR A 108 25.78 8.96 13.98
N ARG A 109 26.40 8.15 14.86
CA ARG A 109 27.86 8.12 15.06
C ARG A 109 28.59 7.18 14.11
N SER A 110 27.89 6.29 13.43
CA SER A 110 28.48 5.32 12.52
C SER A 110 27.59 5.09 11.29
N VAL A 111 28.22 4.71 10.18
CA VAL A 111 27.51 4.35 8.94
C VAL A 111 26.53 3.20 9.17
N LEU A 112 26.95 2.18 9.93
CA LEU A 112 26.09 1.03 10.25
C LEU A 112 24.83 1.46 10.99
N LEU A 113 24.98 2.32 12.01
CA LEU A 113 23.84 2.84 12.76
C LEU A 113 22.92 3.69 11.87
N SER A 114 23.48 4.50 10.99
CA SER A 114 22.71 5.29 10.00
C SER A 114 21.88 4.39 9.10
N VAL A 115 22.50 3.37 8.51
CA VAL A 115 21.79 2.40 7.65
C VAL A 115 20.70 1.66 8.42
N ALA A 116 21.01 1.19 9.63
CA ALA A 116 20.03 0.51 10.48
C ALA A 116 18.84 1.43 10.82
N THR A 117 19.10 2.68 11.18
CA THR A 117 18.06 3.67 11.49
C THR A 117 17.18 3.94 10.29
N ILE A 118 17.76 4.19 9.11
CA ILE A 118 17.01 4.45 7.88
C ILE A 118 16.16 3.21 7.50
N SER A 119 16.72 2.01 7.56
CA SER A 119 16.01 0.78 7.23
C SER A 119 14.84 0.53 8.18
N THR A 120 15.07 0.66 9.49
CA THR A 120 14.00 0.51 10.49
C THR A 120 12.93 1.56 10.33
N ALA A 121 13.31 2.82 10.09
CA ALA A 121 12.37 3.91 9.85
C ALA A 121 11.53 3.67 8.59
N SER A 122 12.12 3.15 7.53
CA SER A 122 11.39 2.80 6.30
C SER A 122 10.35 1.70 6.53
N ILE A 123 10.69 0.68 7.32
CA ILE A 123 9.74 -0.38 7.71
C ILE A 123 8.59 0.23 8.51
N ILE A 124 8.89 1.04 9.52
CA ILE A 124 7.87 1.69 10.37
C ILE A 124 6.98 2.61 9.51
N ALA A 125 7.56 3.41 8.62
CA ALA A 125 6.82 4.29 7.72
C ALA A 125 5.86 3.50 6.81
N THR A 126 6.31 2.36 6.27
CA THR A 126 5.47 1.48 5.46
C THR A 126 4.33 0.89 6.29
N CYS A 127 4.61 0.42 7.50
CA CYS A 127 3.56 -0.08 8.41
C CYS A 127 2.53 1.01 8.75
N LEU A 128 2.98 2.23 9.05
CA LEU A 128 2.08 3.36 9.30
C LEU A 128 1.22 3.68 8.08
N ALA A 129 1.80 3.72 6.88
CA ALA A 129 1.06 3.93 5.65
C ALA A 129 0.02 2.83 5.41
N CYS A 130 0.36 1.56 5.64
CA CYS A 130 -0.58 0.45 5.54
C CYS A 130 -1.72 0.56 6.57
N MET A 131 -1.43 1.00 7.79
CA MET A 131 -2.45 1.20 8.84
C MET A 131 -3.40 2.35 8.49
N VAL A 132 -2.87 3.46 7.98
CA VAL A 132 -3.71 4.58 7.48
C VAL A 132 -4.58 4.09 6.32
N PHE A 133 -3.99 3.38 5.36
CA PHE A 133 -4.74 2.77 4.25
C PHE A 133 -5.85 1.84 4.75
N ALA A 134 -5.55 0.99 5.75
CA ALA A 134 -6.53 0.08 6.34
C ALA A 134 -7.69 0.83 7.01
N GLN A 135 -7.45 1.99 7.62
CA GLN A 135 -8.52 2.78 8.22
C GLN A 135 -9.34 3.58 7.20
N THR A 136 -8.67 4.20 6.21
CA THR A 136 -9.31 5.16 5.32
C THR A 136 -9.92 4.54 4.07
N LEU A 137 -9.38 3.42 3.59
CA LEU A 137 -9.77 2.79 2.34
C LEU A 137 -10.40 1.42 2.53
N TRP A 138 -9.86 0.58 3.44
CA TRP A 138 -10.31 -0.80 3.62
C TRP A 138 -11.82 -0.96 3.80
N PRO A 139 -12.52 -0.13 4.60
CA PRO A 139 -13.96 -0.30 4.80
C PRO A 139 -14.80 -0.21 3.52
N ARG A 140 -14.27 0.47 2.48
CA ARG A 140 -14.93 0.61 1.17
C ARG A 140 -14.59 -0.53 0.20
N PHE A 141 -13.49 -1.22 0.45
CA PHE A 141 -13.04 -2.37 -0.34
C PHE A 141 -13.31 -3.72 0.34
N ASP A 142 -13.88 -3.70 1.56
CA ASP A 142 -14.27 -4.92 2.25
C ASP A 142 -15.50 -5.54 1.58
N LEU A 143 -15.27 -6.64 0.89
CA LEU A 143 -16.32 -7.42 0.22
C LEU A 143 -17.03 -8.40 1.17
N GLN A 144 -16.56 -8.54 2.43
CA GLN A 144 -17.12 -9.49 3.38
C GLN A 144 -18.63 -9.29 3.64
N PRO A 145 -19.13 -8.05 3.85
CA PRO A 145 -20.57 -7.84 4.06
C PRO A 145 -21.40 -8.24 2.84
N ALA A 146 -20.95 -7.91 1.63
CA ALA A 146 -21.63 -8.29 0.39
C ALA A 146 -21.59 -9.82 0.20
N ALA A 147 -20.45 -10.45 0.42
CA ALA A 147 -20.28 -11.88 0.29
C ALA A 147 -21.14 -12.67 1.30
N SER A 148 -21.25 -12.20 2.54
CA SER A 148 -22.12 -12.82 3.56
C SER A 148 -23.60 -12.68 3.20
N HIS A 149 -24.01 -11.52 2.69
CA HIS A 149 -25.38 -11.31 2.24
C HIS A 149 -25.77 -12.24 1.06
N ILE A 150 -24.87 -12.38 0.08
CA ILE A 150 -25.03 -13.33 -1.04
C ILE A 150 -25.17 -14.77 -0.51
N ALA A 151 -24.34 -15.16 0.45
CA ALA A 151 -24.43 -16.50 1.06
C ALA A 151 -25.77 -16.74 1.74
N ASP A 152 -26.32 -15.73 2.42
CA ASP A 152 -27.61 -15.85 3.08
C ASP A 152 -28.77 -15.92 2.08
N LEU A 153 -28.70 -15.19 0.97
CA LEU A 153 -29.67 -15.34 -0.14
C LEU A 153 -29.62 -16.74 -0.74
N GLN A 154 -28.44 -17.30 -0.97
CA GLN A 154 -28.31 -18.66 -1.47
C GLN A 154 -28.87 -19.71 -0.50
N LYS A 155 -28.67 -19.53 0.83
CA LYS A 155 -29.28 -20.41 1.85
C LYS A 155 -30.79 -20.32 1.85
N ALA A 156 -31.36 -19.14 1.57
CA ALA A 156 -32.78 -18.93 1.43
C ALA A 156 -33.36 -19.51 0.11
N GLY A 157 -32.53 -20.10 -0.74
CA GLY A 157 -32.93 -20.67 -2.02
C GLY A 157 -33.13 -19.64 -3.13
N ILE A 158 -32.68 -18.42 -2.92
CA ILE A 158 -32.74 -17.34 -3.92
C ILE A 158 -31.54 -17.45 -4.85
N ASP A 159 -31.80 -17.47 -6.16
CA ASP A 159 -30.76 -17.46 -7.15
C ASP A 159 -30.17 -16.06 -7.25
N VAL A 160 -28.83 -15.98 -7.27
CA VAL A 160 -28.08 -14.72 -7.31
C VAL A 160 -27.16 -14.72 -8.50
N ALA A 161 -27.22 -13.67 -9.30
CA ALA A 161 -26.33 -13.48 -10.43
C ALA A 161 -25.42 -12.26 -10.23
N HIS A 162 -24.26 -12.33 -10.84
CA HIS A 162 -23.33 -11.20 -10.92
C HIS A 162 -23.44 -10.57 -12.31
N PHE A 163 -23.68 -9.27 -12.33
CA PHE A 163 -23.70 -8.52 -13.57
C PHE A 163 -22.29 -8.14 -14.02
N HIS A 164 -21.93 -8.48 -15.22
CA HIS A 164 -20.62 -8.23 -15.81
C HIS A 164 -19.54 -9.28 -15.46
N VAL A 165 -18.24 -8.91 -15.55
CA VAL A 165 -17.13 -9.83 -15.33
C VAL A 165 -17.05 -10.22 -13.84
N TYR A 166 -17.05 -11.53 -13.58
CA TYR A 166 -16.94 -12.09 -12.23
C TYR A 166 -15.64 -12.88 -12.07
N GLU A 167 -14.80 -12.48 -11.13
CA GLU A 167 -13.48 -13.08 -10.85
C GLU A 167 -13.48 -13.93 -9.58
N ASN A 168 -14.63 -14.49 -9.20
CA ASN A 168 -14.82 -15.32 -7.99
C ASN A 168 -14.51 -14.61 -6.66
N GLN A 169 -14.54 -13.28 -6.62
CA GLN A 169 -14.18 -12.49 -5.46
C GLN A 169 -15.07 -12.76 -4.23
N PHE A 170 -16.32 -13.20 -4.41
CA PHE A 170 -17.24 -13.50 -3.31
C PHE A 170 -17.19 -14.97 -2.87
N GLN A 171 -16.64 -15.88 -3.70
CA GLN A 171 -16.72 -17.32 -3.47
C GLN A 171 -16.09 -17.75 -2.14
N PHE A 172 -14.88 -17.30 -1.87
CA PHE A 172 -14.17 -17.64 -0.64
C PHE A 172 -14.68 -16.86 0.58
N LEU A 173 -14.93 -15.57 0.42
CA LEU A 173 -15.38 -14.70 1.51
C LEU A 173 -16.76 -15.11 2.03
N GLY A 174 -17.69 -15.41 1.12
CA GLY A 174 -19.04 -15.82 1.46
C GLY A 174 -19.17 -17.32 1.74
N ARG A 175 -18.12 -18.12 1.49
CA ARG A 175 -18.20 -19.59 1.49
C ARG A 175 -19.39 -20.09 0.69
N LEU A 176 -19.56 -19.55 -0.52
CA LEU A 176 -20.70 -19.83 -1.36
C LEU A 176 -20.75 -21.32 -1.72
N THR A 177 -21.92 -21.93 -1.59
CA THR A 177 -22.13 -23.34 -1.89
C THR A 177 -22.34 -23.58 -3.37
N ARG A 178 -22.76 -22.56 -4.12
CA ARG A 178 -22.94 -22.57 -5.57
C ARG A 178 -22.22 -21.37 -6.18
N PRO A 179 -21.63 -21.51 -7.36
CA PRO A 179 -21.07 -20.36 -8.08
C PRO A 179 -22.21 -19.39 -8.42
N LEU A 180 -21.86 -18.11 -8.57
CA LEU A 180 -22.79 -17.09 -9.07
C LEU A 180 -22.93 -17.21 -10.58
N ASP A 181 -24.15 -17.06 -11.07
CA ASP A 181 -24.41 -16.93 -12.49
C ASP A 181 -23.85 -15.59 -12.99
N VAL A 182 -23.23 -15.60 -14.17
CA VAL A 182 -22.71 -14.39 -14.78
C VAL A 182 -23.64 -13.93 -15.87
N VAL A 183 -24.25 -12.77 -15.68
CA VAL A 183 -25.19 -12.19 -16.60
C VAL A 183 -24.56 -11.01 -17.33
N HIS A 184 -24.65 -10.98 -18.64
CA HIS A 184 -24.22 -9.89 -19.48
C HIS A 184 -25.43 -9.09 -19.97
N GLY A 185 -25.24 -7.82 -20.34
CA GLY A 185 -26.34 -6.91 -20.66
C GLY A 185 -27.39 -7.41 -21.65
N GLY A 186 -27.01 -8.33 -22.56
CA GLY A 186 -27.94 -8.94 -23.51
C GLY A 186 -28.70 -10.17 -22.99
N THR A 187 -28.38 -10.67 -21.81
CA THR A 187 -28.99 -11.89 -21.23
C THR A 187 -29.78 -11.60 -19.95
N LEU A 188 -29.86 -10.33 -19.52
CA LEU A 188 -30.57 -9.94 -18.30
C LEU A 188 -32.06 -10.29 -18.37
N GLU A 189 -32.70 -10.02 -19.51
CA GLU A 189 -34.15 -10.33 -19.72
C GLU A 189 -34.44 -11.83 -19.70
N ALA A 190 -33.48 -12.66 -20.09
CA ALA A 190 -33.63 -14.11 -20.05
C ALA A 190 -33.38 -14.73 -18.65
N TRP A 191 -32.74 -13.99 -17.76
CA TRP A 191 -32.45 -14.45 -16.41
C TRP A 191 -33.58 -14.08 -15.40
N VAL A 192 -34.31 -13.01 -15.66
CA VAL A 192 -35.49 -12.57 -14.87
C VAL A 192 -36.73 -13.32 -15.32
#